data_49afe56f1c2c8797926a63c2372b6453
#
_entry.id   49afe56f1c2c8797926a63c2372b6453
#
_cell.length_a   1.000
_cell.length_b   1.000
_cell.length_c   1.000
_cell.angle_alpha   90.00
_cell.angle_beta   90.00
_cell.angle_gamma   90.00
#
_symmetry.space_group_name_H-M   'P 1'
#
loop_
_entity.id
_entity.type
_entity.pdbx_description
1 polymer ?
#
loop_
_entity_poly.entity_id
_entity_poly.type
_entity_poly.pdbx_seq_one_letter_code
_entity_poly.pdbx_strand_id
1 'polypeptide(L)'
;MTDSQTAVTYINHMGGTRSVACNNIALSIWDFCIKQNFWVSAAHIPGVDNTIADNQSRHFCDNTEWQLLPEHFTAITQSLNFMPTVDLFASRINHQLNEYVSWHPDPNAIATDAFTISWTNIKFYAFPPFSIIGRTVAKIIRDAASGIIIIPKWNTQCWFPNVMSITKQVVMIPKKALWLPLRPKETHPLEGSLSLIALLVSAQH
;
A
#
# COMPACT_ATOMS: atom_id res chain seq x y z
N MET A 1 -9.29 -20.74 -7.67
CA MET A 1 -9.70 -21.93 -6.91
C MET A 1 -9.85 -21.57 -5.44
N THR A 2 -10.71 -22.23 -4.69
CA THR A 2 -10.95 -21.98 -3.25
C THR A 2 -11.34 -23.27 -2.56
N ASP A 3 -11.08 -23.40 -1.26
CA ASP A 3 -11.52 -24.50 -0.39
C ASP A 3 -12.93 -24.31 0.16
N SER A 4 -13.54 -23.15 -0.07
CA SER A 4 -14.92 -22.86 0.32
C SER A 4 -15.92 -23.31 -0.75
N GLN A 5 -16.59 -24.41 -0.51
CA GLN A 5 -17.64 -24.93 -1.37
C GLN A 5 -18.85 -23.96 -1.49
N THR A 6 -19.12 -23.20 -0.44
CA THR A 6 -20.13 -22.15 -0.45
C THR A 6 -19.76 -21.04 -1.43
N ALA A 7 -18.52 -20.57 -1.40
CA ALA A 7 -18.05 -19.54 -2.33
C ALA A 7 -18.14 -20.01 -3.79
N VAL A 8 -17.69 -21.25 -4.08
CA VAL A 8 -17.80 -21.86 -5.42
C VAL A 8 -19.25 -21.85 -5.91
N THR A 9 -20.18 -22.28 -5.05
CA THR A 9 -21.60 -22.34 -5.39
C THR A 9 -22.15 -20.97 -5.72
N TYR A 10 -21.92 -19.96 -4.86
CA TYR A 10 -22.46 -18.62 -5.05
C TYR A 10 -21.84 -17.92 -6.27
N ILE A 11 -20.56 -18.11 -6.55
CA ILE A 11 -19.91 -17.53 -7.72
C ILE A 11 -20.45 -18.18 -9.00
N ASN A 12 -20.44 -19.51 -9.09
CA ASN A 12 -20.82 -20.20 -10.34
C ASN A 12 -22.32 -20.10 -10.66
N HIS A 13 -23.18 -19.90 -9.67
CA HIS A 13 -24.62 -19.70 -9.87
C HIS A 13 -25.03 -18.23 -9.90
N MET A 14 -24.06 -17.29 -9.92
CA MET A 14 -24.32 -15.84 -9.92
C MET A 14 -25.15 -15.37 -8.71
N GLY A 15 -25.10 -16.10 -7.61
CA GLY A 15 -25.83 -15.84 -6.38
C GLY A 15 -26.40 -17.10 -5.74
N GLY A 16 -27.26 -16.93 -4.75
CA GLY A 16 -27.90 -18.02 -4.04
C GLY A 16 -28.91 -17.54 -3.00
N THR A 17 -29.74 -18.47 -2.49
CA THR A 17 -30.88 -18.14 -1.62
C THR A 17 -30.64 -18.36 -0.12
N ARG A 18 -29.55 -19.05 0.26
CA ARG A 18 -29.29 -19.46 1.67
C ARG A 18 -28.74 -18.32 2.54
N SER A 19 -28.00 -17.40 1.97
CA SER A 19 -27.40 -16.28 2.70
C SER A 19 -27.51 -15.00 1.88
N VAL A 20 -28.20 -14.01 2.42
CA VAL A 20 -28.36 -12.69 1.79
C VAL A 20 -27.00 -12.01 1.63
N ALA A 21 -26.12 -12.10 2.64
CA ALA A 21 -24.79 -11.51 2.59
C ALA A 21 -23.95 -12.13 1.46
N CYS A 22 -23.89 -13.46 1.37
CA CYS A 22 -23.15 -14.13 0.29
C CYS A 22 -23.74 -13.82 -1.10
N ASN A 23 -25.07 -13.73 -1.19
CA ASN A 23 -25.74 -13.34 -2.42
C ASN A 23 -25.36 -11.93 -2.89
N ASN A 24 -25.38 -10.96 -1.98
CA ASN A 24 -25.01 -9.57 -2.30
C ASN A 24 -23.56 -9.46 -2.75
N ILE A 25 -22.65 -10.22 -2.11
CA ILE A 25 -21.23 -10.27 -2.54
C ILE A 25 -21.12 -10.89 -3.94
N ALA A 26 -21.79 -12.02 -4.19
CA ALA A 26 -21.76 -12.66 -5.50
C ALA A 26 -22.30 -11.74 -6.59
N LEU A 27 -23.39 -11.03 -6.35
CA LEU A 27 -23.96 -10.05 -7.27
C LEU A 27 -22.98 -8.91 -7.57
N SER A 28 -22.30 -8.39 -6.53
CA SER A 28 -21.31 -7.30 -6.72
C SER A 28 -20.11 -7.78 -7.55
N ILE A 29 -19.65 -9.01 -7.36
CA ILE A 29 -18.59 -9.63 -8.17
C ILE A 29 -19.03 -9.72 -9.64
N TRP A 30 -20.23 -10.23 -9.89
CA TRP A 30 -20.73 -10.39 -11.25
C TRP A 30 -21.01 -9.06 -11.94
N ASP A 31 -21.54 -8.07 -11.21
CA ASP A 31 -21.73 -6.73 -11.74
C ASP A 31 -20.39 -6.09 -12.18
N PHE A 32 -19.34 -6.29 -11.40
CA PHE A 32 -17.99 -5.88 -11.76
C PHE A 32 -17.47 -6.64 -12.99
N CYS A 33 -17.63 -7.97 -13.02
CA CYS A 33 -17.18 -8.80 -14.16
C CYS A 33 -17.87 -8.40 -15.47
N ILE A 34 -19.18 -8.17 -15.41
CA ILE A 34 -19.97 -7.72 -16.59
C ILE A 34 -19.47 -6.36 -17.07
N LYS A 35 -19.27 -5.40 -16.17
CA LYS A 35 -18.76 -4.05 -16.51
C LYS A 35 -17.38 -4.09 -17.15
N GLN A 36 -16.54 -5.04 -16.75
CA GLN A 36 -15.18 -5.21 -17.27
C GLN A 36 -15.10 -6.19 -18.45
N ASN A 37 -16.24 -6.76 -18.89
CA ASN A 37 -16.35 -7.71 -19.99
C ASN A 37 -15.45 -8.95 -19.84
N PHE A 38 -15.41 -9.56 -18.64
CA PHE A 38 -14.77 -10.84 -18.42
C PHE A 38 -15.67 -11.82 -17.67
N TRP A 39 -15.38 -13.12 -17.79
CA TRP A 39 -16.10 -14.19 -17.14
C TRP A 39 -15.28 -14.78 -16.01
N VAL A 40 -15.92 -15.02 -14.86
CA VAL A 40 -15.29 -15.68 -13.73
C VAL A 40 -15.96 -17.04 -13.46
N SER A 41 -15.14 -18.04 -13.16
CA SER A 41 -15.61 -19.33 -12.65
C SER A 41 -14.79 -19.75 -11.45
N ALA A 42 -15.42 -20.36 -10.45
CA ALA A 42 -14.74 -20.87 -9.27
C ALA A 42 -14.71 -22.41 -9.32
N ALA A 43 -13.57 -22.98 -8.92
CA ALA A 43 -13.40 -24.41 -8.76
C ALA A 43 -13.02 -24.71 -7.29
N HIS A 44 -13.63 -25.75 -6.74
CA HIS A 44 -13.29 -26.25 -5.41
C HIS A 44 -11.94 -26.99 -5.46
N ILE A 45 -11.11 -26.73 -4.48
CA ILE A 45 -9.89 -27.50 -4.20
C ILE A 45 -9.95 -27.95 -2.74
N PRO A 46 -9.76 -29.25 -2.42
CA PRO A 46 -9.68 -29.71 -1.04
C PRO A 46 -8.64 -28.90 -0.25
N GLY A 47 -8.94 -28.54 1.00
CA GLY A 47 -8.02 -27.74 1.83
C GLY A 47 -6.62 -28.34 1.96
N VAL A 48 -6.52 -29.67 1.95
CA VAL A 48 -5.22 -30.40 1.95
C VAL A 48 -4.41 -30.18 0.69
N ASP A 49 -5.03 -29.87 -0.44
CA ASP A 49 -4.38 -29.62 -1.72
C ASP A 49 -4.19 -28.13 -1.98
N ASN A 50 -4.82 -27.26 -1.19
CA ASN A 50 -4.72 -25.81 -1.28
C ASN A 50 -3.45 -25.25 -0.59
N THR A 51 -2.38 -26.02 -0.63
CA THR A 51 -1.12 -25.74 0.11
C THR A 51 -0.47 -24.43 -0.32
N ILE A 52 -0.57 -24.05 -1.59
CA ILE A 52 0.04 -22.81 -2.10
C ILE A 52 -0.69 -21.59 -1.54
N ALA A 53 -2.02 -21.55 -1.63
CA ALA A 53 -2.78 -20.42 -1.11
C ALA A 53 -2.77 -20.38 0.42
N ASP A 54 -2.80 -21.54 1.08
CA ASP A 54 -2.71 -21.66 2.54
C ASP A 54 -1.31 -21.22 3.02
N ASN A 55 -0.24 -21.63 2.35
CA ASN A 55 1.10 -21.12 2.63
C ASN A 55 1.21 -19.62 2.38
N GLN A 56 0.67 -19.09 1.30
CA GLN A 56 0.68 -17.65 1.03
C GLN A 56 -0.18 -16.86 2.02
N SER A 57 -1.30 -17.42 2.51
CA SER A 57 -2.12 -16.77 3.52
C SER A 57 -1.49 -16.79 4.93
N ARG A 58 -0.67 -17.80 5.22
CA ARG A 58 0.03 -17.98 6.52
C ARG A 58 1.45 -17.43 6.51
N HIS A 59 2.11 -17.44 5.36
CA HIS A 59 3.46 -16.92 5.16
C HIS A 59 3.38 -15.68 4.27
N PHE A 60 2.99 -14.55 4.85
CA PHE A 60 3.31 -13.28 4.22
C PHE A 60 4.83 -13.22 4.12
N CYS A 61 5.34 -13.06 2.88
CA CYS A 61 6.76 -12.76 2.67
C CYS A 61 7.01 -11.35 3.19
N ASP A 62 7.21 -11.26 4.49
CA ASP A 62 7.31 -10.05 5.29
C ASP A 62 8.64 -9.30 5.09
N ASN A 63 9.50 -9.83 4.23
CA ASN A 63 10.84 -9.28 4.01
C ASN A 63 10.85 -7.92 3.30
N THR A 64 9.69 -7.43 2.86
CA THR A 64 9.54 -6.17 2.12
C THR A 64 8.65 -5.14 2.81
N GLU A 65 7.99 -5.51 3.91
CA GLU A 65 7.04 -4.67 4.65
C GLU A 65 7.76 -3.73 5.64
N TRP A 66 8.83 -3.10 5.18
CA TRP A 66 9.58 -2.13 5.97
C TRP A 66 8.77 -0.88 6.23
N GLN A 67 8.80 -0.41 7.47
CA GLN A 67 8.23 0.88 7.85
C GLN A 67 9.20 1.67 8.73
N LEU A 68 8.92 2.96 8.89
CA LEU A 68 9.57 3.75 9.92
C LEU A 68 9.09 3.31 11.30
N LEU A 69 9.98 3.35 12.29
CA LEU A 69 9.57 3.24 13.68
C LEU A 69 8.54 4.33 14.00
N PRO A 70 7.44 4.00 14.72
CA PRO A 70 6.35 4.95 15.00
C PRO A 70 6.81 6.26 15.65
N GLU A 71 7.85 6.20 16.47
CA GLU A 71 8.47 7.37 17.11
C GLU A 71 9.09 8.33 16.08
N HIS A 72 9.73 7.78 15.02
CA HIS A 72 10.31 8.59 13.95
C HIS A 72 9.22 9.16 13.05
N PHE A 73 8.16 8.41 12.76
CA PHE A 73 7.00 8.94 12.04
C PHE A 73 6.40 10.14 12.77
N THR A 74 6.16 10.00 14.09
CA THR A 74 5.62 11.08 14.91
C THR A 74 6.56 12.30 14.94
N ALA A 75 7.86 12.09 15.13
CA ALA A 75 8.83 13.18 15.15
C ALA A 75 8.90 13.92 13.81
N ILE A 76 8.81 13.20 12.69
CA ILE A 76 8.82 13.78 11.34
C ILE A 76 7.56 14.63 11.09
N THR A 77 6.37 14.12 11.42
CA THR A 77 5.12 14.85 11.23
C THR A 77 5.07 16.12 12.06
N GLN A 78 5.59 16.07 13.31
CA GLN A 78 5.73 17.25 14.17
C GLN A 78 6.75 18.25 13.62
N SER A 79 7.92 17.78 13.20
CA SER A 79 8.99 18.63 12.64
C SER A 79 8.57 19.35 11.37
N LEU A 80 7.79 18.67 10.50
CA LEU A 80 7.25 19.23 9.27
C LEU A 80 5.97 20.03 9.49
N ASN A 81 5.43 20.04 10.71
CA ASN A 81 4.12 20.64 11.05
C ASN A 81 3.03 20.24 10.04
N PHE A 82 2.99 18.95 9.68
CA PHE A 82 2.07 18.42 8.69
C PHE A 82 1.47 17.09 9.18
N MET A 83 0.14 17.04 9.23
CA MET A 83 -0.60 15.84 9.64
C MET A 83 -1.18 15.17 8.39
N PRO A 84 -0.59 14.06 7.91
CA PRO A 84 -1.15 13.29 6.83
C PRO A 84 -2.41 12.54 7.28
N THR A 85 -3.30 12.24 6.34
CA THR A 85 -4.55 11.52 6.60
C THR A 85 -4.55 10.12 6.02
N VAL A 86 -3.79 9.88 4.94
CA VAL A 86 -3.77 8.60 4.21
C VAL A 86 -2.34 8.13 4.01
N ASP A 87 -2.08 6.86 4.30
CA ASP A 87 -0.83 6.16 3.96
C ASP A 87 -0.98 5.48 2.59
N LEU A 88 -0.27 5.97 1.57
CA LEU A 88 -0.47 5.55 0.19
C LEU A 88 0.23 4.25 -0.19
N PHE A 89 1.22 3.82 0.57
CA PHE A 89 2.02 2.63 0.25
C PHE A 89 2.19 1.74 1.47
N ALA A 90 1.09 1.18 1.93
CA ALA A 90 1.05 0.39 3.13
C ALA A 90 0.31 -0.94 2.95
N SER A 91 0.31 -1.72 3.98
CA SER A 91 -0.49 -2.92 4.15
C SER A 91 -1.07 -2.93 5.57
N ARG A 92 -1.92 -3.92 5.87
CA ARG A 92 -2.43 -4.13 7.23
C ARG A 92 -1.34 -4.36 8.29
N ILE A 93 -0.09 -4.58 7.87
CA ILE A 93 1.03 -4.91 8.75
C ILE A 93 1.86 -3.66 9.06
N ASN A 94 2.08 -2.78 8.06
CA ASN A 94 3.05 -1.69 8.14
C ASN A 94 2.46 -0.29 8.00
N HIS A 95 1.12 -0.13 8.02
CA HIS A 95 0.51 1.18 7.91
C HIS A 95 0.83 2.07 9.13
N GLN A 96 1.11 3.34 8.86
CA GLN A 96 1.34 4.38 9.88
C GLN A 96 0.03 5.11 10.26
N LEU A 97 -0.97 5.06 9.40
CA LEU A 97 -2.25 5.76 9.55
C LEU A 97 -3.42 4.76 9.45
N ASN A 98 -4.55 5.09 10.08
CA ASN A 98 -5.74 4.25 10.02
C ASN A 98 -6.29 4.11 8.59
N GLU A 99 -6.25 5.19 7.81
CA GLU A 99 -6.58 5.16 6.39
C GLU A 99 -5.32 4.86 5.58
N TYR A 100 -5.35 3.76 4.82
CA TYR A 100 -4.21 3.37 3.98
C TYR A 100 -4.67 2.74 2.67
N VAL A 101 -3.77 2.78 1.69
CA VAL A 101 -3.93 2.12 0.39
C VAL A 101 -2.97 0.96 0.31
N SER A 102 -3.48 -0.23 -0.01
CA SER A 102 -2.69 -1.44 -0.09
C SER A 102 -2.37 -1.81 -1.53
N TRP A 103 -1.22 -2.43 -1.76
CA TRP A 103 -0.85 -2.99 -3.05
C TRP A 103 -1.69 -4.22 -3.43
N HIS A 104 -2.03 -5.04 -2.44
CA HIS A 104 -2.91 -6.19 -2.61
C HIS A 104 -4.31 -5.89 -2.07
N PRO A 105 -5.35 -6.58 -2.56
CA PRO A 105 -6.69 -6.46 -2.00
C PRO A 105 -6.69 -6.71 -0.48
N ASP A 106 -7.11 -5.73 0.28
CA ASP A 106 -7.19 -5.76 1.73
C ASP A 106 -8.53 -5.15 2.17
N PRO A 107 -9.37 -5.89 2.92
CA PRO A 107 -10.69 -5.42 3.35
C PRO A 107 -10.65 -4.15 4.22
N ASN A 108 -9.53 -3.88 4.87
CA ASN A 108 -9.36 -2.71 5.75
C ASN A 108 -8.74 -1.51 5.04
N ALA A 109 -8.19 -1.70 3.82
CA ALA A 109 -7.64 -0.61 3.03
C ALA A 109 -8.76 0.19 2.35
N ILE A 110 -8.58 1.50 2.22
CA ILE A 110 -9.53 2.38 1.53
C ILE A 110 -9.52 2.16 0.00
N ALA A 111 -8.44 1.64 -0.55
CA ALA A 111 -8.29 1.30 -1.96
C ALA A 111 -7.17 0.28 -2.18
N THR A 112 -7.18 -0.35 -3.36
CA THR A 112 -6.09 -1.20 -3.85
C THR A 112 -5.33 -0.46 -4.96
N ASP A 113 -4.00 -0.48 -4.89
CA ASP A 113 -3.06 0.25 -5.73
C ASP A 113 -3.24 1.78 -5.71
N ALA A 114 -2.33 2.46 -5.02
CA ALA A 114 -2.33 3.92 -4.88
C ALA A 114 -2.35 4.68 -6.22
N PHE A 115 -1.88 4.06 -7.29
CA PHE A 115 -1.87 4.69 -8.61
C PHE A 115 -3.22 4.70 -9.30
N THR A 116 -4.21 3.97 -8.80
CA THR A 116 -5.57 3.91 -9.37
C THR A 116 -6.48 5.02 -8.85
N ILE A 117 -6.14 5.64 -7.73
CA ILE A 117 -6.93 6.73 -7.12
C ILE A 117 -6.32 8.10 -7.43
N SER A 118 -7.13 9.16 -7.37
CA SER A 118 -6.63 10.54 -7.42
C SER A 118 -6.06 10.94 -6.07
N TRP A 119 -4.92 11.63 -6.07
CA TRP A 119 -4.29 12.17 -4.85
C TRP A 119 -4.64 13.64 -4.62
N THR A 120 -5.43 14.24 -5.50
CA THR A 120 -5.93 15.62 -5.33
C THR A 120 -6.67 15.75 -4.00
N ASN A 121 -6.33 16.75 -3.21
CA ASN A 121 -6.89 17.04 -1.88
C ASN A 121 -6.61 15.97 -0.79
N ILE A 122 -5.80 14.96 -1.07
CA ILE A 122 -5.33 14.01 -0.06
C ILE A 122 -4.06 14.56 0.59
N LYS A 123 -4.07 14.67 1.93
CA LYS A 123 -2.86 14.91 2.72
C LYS A 123 -2.17 13.56 2.93
N PHE A 124 -1.28 13.19 2.04
CA PHE A 124 -0.71 11.85 2.05
C PHE A 124 0.56 11.74 2.90
N TYR A 125 0.79 10.53 3.38
CA TYR A 125 2.08 9.97 3.74
C TYR A 125 2.41 8.88 2.71
N ALA A 126 3.66 8.82 2.26
CA ALA A 126 4.10 7.85 1.28
C ALA A 126 5.51 7.35 1.59
N PHE A 127 5.65 6.05 1.78
CA PHE A 127 6.95 5.38 1.82
C PHE A 127 6.97 4.30 0.72
N PRO A 128 7.10 4.72 -0.55
CA PRO A 128 7.02 3.81 -1.67
C PRO A 128 8.24 2.90 -1.75
N PRO A 129 8.10 1.67 -2.30
CA PRO A 129 9.23 0.88 -2.73
C PRO A 129 10.17 1.70 -3.62
N PHE A 130 11.48 1.55 -3.44
CA PHE A 130 12.47 2.42 -4.09
C PHE A 130 12.42 2.36 -5.62
N SER A 131 11.99 1.24 -6.17
CA SER A 131 11.84 1.05 -7.63
C SER A 131 10.76 1.91 -8.28
N ILE A 132 9.77 2.36 -7.51
CA ILE A 132 8.63 3.14 -8.04
C ILE A 132 8.63 4.61 -7.62
N ILE A 133 9.69 5.11 -6.97
CA ILE A 133 9.78 6.51 -6.53
C ILE A 133 9.57 7.46 -7.72
N GLY A 134 10.18 7.20 -8.87
CA GLY A 134 10.00 8.05 -10.05
C GLY A 134 8.55 8.17 -10.50
N ARG A 135 7.80 7.04 -10.50
CA ARG A 135 6.37 7.01 -10.81
C ARG A 135 5.55 7.76 -9.75
N THR A 136 5.94 7.63 -8.49
CA THR A 136 5.31 8.34 -7.35
C THR A 136 5.46 9.84 -7.48
N VAL A 137 6.68 10.34 -7.75
CA VAL A 137 6.96 11.76 -7.94
C VAL A 137 6.18 12.33 -9.14
N ALA A 138 6.16 11.61 -10.25
CA ALA A 138 5.38 12.02 -11.43
C ALA A 138 3.88 12.13 -11.11
N LYS A 139 3.33 11.22 -10.27
CA LYS A 139 1.93 11.30 -9.85
C LYS A 139 1.67 12.46 -8.88
N ILE A 140 2.56 12.75 -7.95
CA ILE A 140 2.44 13.92 -7.06
C ILE A 140 2.31 15.20 -7.89
N ILE A 141 3.18 15.36 -8.90
CA ILE A 141 3.16 16.53 -9.79
C ILE A 141 1.87 16.57 -10.61
N ARG A 142 1.49 15.44 -11.23
CA ARG A 142 0.30 15.37 -12.08
C ARG A 142 -0.99 15.68 -11.34
N ASP A 143 -1.13 15.16 -10.12
CA ASP A 143 -2.34 15.30 -9.31
C ASP A 143 -2.32 16.59 -8.46
N ALA A 144 -1.28 17.43 -8.59
CA ALA A 144 -1.04 18.64 -7.79
C ALA A 144 -1.17 18.35 -6.27
N ALA A 145 -0.63 17.22 -5.83
CA ALA A 145 -0.83 16.69 -4.50
C ALA A 145 0.16 17.28 -3.48
N SER A 146 -0.21 17.19 -2.19
CA SER A 146 0.63 17.64 -1.07
C SER A 146 0.73 16.57 0.00
N GLY A 147 1.91 16.33 0.54
CA GLY A 147 2.12 15.30 1.54
C GLY A 147 3.56 15.11 1.97
N ILE A 148 3.78 14.07 2.75
CA ILE A 148 5.11 13.65 3.18
C ILE A 148 5.52 12.43 2.33
N ILE A 149 6.70 12.50 1.70
CA ILE A 149 7.31 11.36 1.04
C ILE A 149 8.64 11.00 1.70
N ILE A 150 8.83 9.71 1.94
CA ILE A 150 10.08 9.15 2.47
C ILE A 150 10.86 8.53 1.31
N ILE A 151 12.08 8.98 1.11
CA ILE A 151 12.93 8.51 0.01
C ILE A 151 14.39 8.37 0.45
N PRO A 152 15.19 7.54 -0.22
CA PRO A 152 16.63 7.53 -0.05
C PRO A 152 17.25 8.81 -0.66
N LYS A 153 18.28 9.33 -0.01
CA LYS A 153 19.03 10.50 -0.48
C LYS A 153 19.99 10.11 -1.62
N TRP A 154 19.43 9.73 -2.74
CA TRP A 154 20.17 9.31 -3.94
C TRP A 154 20.19 10.44 -4.97
N ASN A 155 21.09 11.39 -4.81
CA ASN A 155 21.15 12.62 -5.60
C ASN A 155 21.38 12.41 -7.10
N THR A 156 21.89 11.24 -7.50
CA THR A 156 22.18 10.89 -8.90
C THR A 156 20.98 10.27 -9.63
N GLN A 157 19.89 10.01 -8.93
CA GLN A 157 18.69 9.42 -9.54
C GLN A 157 17.92 10.48 -10.35
N CYS A 158 17.39 10.07 -11.51
CA CYS A 158 16.69 10.95 -12.43
C CYS A 158 15.44 11.64 -11.84
N TRP A 159 14.79 11.01 -10.85
CA TRP A 159 13.63 11.56 -10.16
C TRP A 159 14.01 12.58 -9.06
N PHE A 160 15.27 12.61 -8.60
CA PHE A 160 15.68 13.43 -7.46
C PHE A 160 15.53 14.94 -7.72
N PRO A 161 15.94 15.52 -8.86
CA PRO A 161 15.69 16.93 -9.14
C PRO A 161 14.20 17.29 -9.14
N ASN A 162 13.36 16.41 -9.70
CA ASN A 162 11.93 16.64 -9.79
C ASN A 162 11.24 16.65 -8.41
N VAL A 163 11.61 15.74 -7.50
CA VAL A 163 11.04 15.78 -6.15
C VAL A 163 11.52 16.98 -5.39
N MET A 164 12.79 17.37 -5.54
CA MET A 164 13.35 18.55 -4.89
C MET A 164 12.70 19.85 -5.36
N SER A 165 12.28 19.95 -6.62
CA SER A 165 11.61 21.15 -7.16
C SER A 165 10.24 21.44 -6.51
N ILE A 166 9.57 20.40 -5.99
CA ILE A 166 8.27 20.51 -5.30
C ILE A 166 8.40 20.41 -3.78
N THR A 167 9.63 20.30 -3.26
CA THR A 167 9.89 20.15 -1.83
C THR A 167 9.83 21.49 -1.12
N LYS A 168 9.08 21.57 -0.04
CA LYS A 168 8.98 22.74 0.85
C LYS A 168 9.93 22.64 2.05
N GLN A 169 10.04 21.44 2.62
CA GLN A 169 10.89 21.19 3.80
C GLN A 169 11.52 19.80 3.72
N VAL A 170 12.68 19.64 4.36
CA VAL A 170 13.46 18.39 4.40
C VAL A 170 13.81 18.07 5.83
N VAL A 171 13.57 16.82 6.23
CA VAL A 171 14.00 16.29 7.53
C VAL A 171 14.88 15.05 7.28
N MET A 172 16.06 15.02 7.91
CA MET A 172 16.93 13.84 7.86
C MET A 172 16.40 12.76 8.79
N ILE A 173 16.32 11.53 8.29
CA ILE A 173 15.88 10.39 9.10
C ILE A 173 17.11 9.74 9.75
N PRO A 174 17.08 9.47 11.05
CA PRO A 174 18.16 8.79 11.74
C PRO A 174 18.48 7.42 11.13
N LYS A 175 19.70 6.95 11.29
CA LYS A 175 20.03 5.55 10.99
C LYS A 175 19.23 4.63 11.92
N LYS A 176 18.95 3.41 11.45
CA LYS A 176 18.15 2.41 12.17
C LYS A 176 16.69 2.82 12.44
N ALA A 177 16.15 3.69 11.60
CA ALA A 177 14.75 4.11 11.69
C ALA A 177 13.77 3.12 11.05
N LEU A 178 14.26 2.10 10.35
CA LEU A 178 13.45 1.09 9.69
C LEU A 178 13.33 -0.17 10.53
N TRP A 179 12.16 -0.76 10.52
CA TRP A 179 11.91 -2.05 11.14
C TRP A 179 10.86 -2.87 10.37
N LEU A 180 10.83 -4.16 10.63
CA LEU A 180 9.79 -5.07 10.18
C LEU A 180 8.85 -5.37 11.35
N PRO A 181 7.56 -5.05 11.28
CA PRO A 181 6.63 -5.26 12.40
C PRO A 181 6.55 -6.71 12.89
N LEU A 182 6.56 -7.67 11.98
CA LEU A 182 6.53 -9.09 12.34
C LEU A 182 7.90 -9.68 12.68
N ARG A 183 8.99 -8.97 12.39
CA ARG A 183 10.38 -9.40 12.64
C ARG A 183 11.25 -8.26 13.17
N PRO A 184 10.94 -7.75 14.37
CA PRO A 184 11.58 -6.53 14.89
C PRO A 184 13.09 -6.64 15.15
N LYS A 185 13.66 -7.85 15.12
CA LYS A 185 15.10 -8.09 15.28
C LYS A 185 15.86 -8.06 13.96
N GLU A 186 15.18 -8.11 12.83
CA GLU A 186 15.83 -8.03 11.52
C GLU A 186 16.21 -6.59 11.19
N THR A 187 17.40 -6.41 10.63
CA THR A 187 17.91 -5.11 10.19
C THR A 187 17.79 -5.01 8.68
N HIS A 188 17.49 -3.79 8.21
CA HIS A 188 17.37 -3.56 6.78
C HIS A 188 18.70 -3.88 6.05
N PRO A 189 18.68 -4.64 4.94
CA PRO A 189 19.92 -5.03 4.23
C PRO A 189 20.84 -3.87 3.85
N LEU A 190 20.28 -2.68 3.63
CA LEU A 190 21.03 -1.47 3.29
C LEU A 190 21.26 -0.54 4.51
N GLU A 191 20.99 -0.97 5.74
CA GLU A 191 21.03 -0.09 6.93
C GLU A 191 22.34 0.69 7.06
N GLY A 192 23.48 0.05 6.75
CA GLY A 192 24.79 0.68 6.85
C GLY A 192 25.03 1.81 5.86
N SER A 193 24.45 1.72 4.67
CA SER A 193 24.63 2.65 3.54
C SER A 193 23.42 3.51 3.23
N LEU A 194 22.24 3.15 3.74
CA LEU A 194 21.00 3.85 3.46
C LEU A 194 20.91 5.15 4.28
N SER A 195 20.73 6.25 3.58
CA SER A 195 20.39 7.55 4.16
C SER A 195 19.00 7.94 3.67
N LEU A 196 18.04 8.00 4.56
CA LEU A 196 16.66 8.38 4.25
C LEU A 196 16.42 9.84 4.58
N ILE A 197 15.53 10.45 3.81
CA ILE A 197 15.01 11.81 4.03
C ILE A 197 13.49 11.79 3.95
N ALA A 198 12.87 12.58 4.81
CA ALA A 198 11.46 12.91 4.72
C ALA A 198 11.31 14.28 4.07
N LEU A 199 10.50 14.36 3.04
CA LEU A 199 10.24 15.59 2.30
C LEU A 199 8.77 15.97 2.45
N LEU A 200 8.52 17.20 2.91
CA LEU A 200 7.21 17.82 2.73
C LEU A 200 7.15 18.37 1.31
N VAL A 201 6.31 17.77 0.48
CA VAL A 201 6.14 18.15 -0.92
C VAL A 201 4.77 18.80 -1.15
N SER A 202 4.74 19.76 -2.06
CA SER A 202 3.52 20.38 -2.53
C SER A 202 3.70 20.80 -3.99
N ALA A 203 2.92 20.17 -4.86
CA ALA A 203 2.86 20.52 -6.27
C ALA A 203 1.70 21.50 -6.59
N GLN A 204 1.03 22.00 -5.57
CA GLN A 204 0.02 23.07 -5.72
C GLN A 204 0.76 24.38 -6.01
N HIS A 205 0.32 25.08 -7.05
CA HIS A 205 0.79 26.43 -7.45
C HIS A 205 0.10 27.50 -6.63
#